data_982c4c56ef0f8062e5570cc9d46e135f
#
_entry.id   982c4c56ef0f8062e5570cc9d46e135f
#
_cell.length_a   1.000
_cell.length_b   1.000
_cell.length_c   1.000
_cell.angle_alpha   90.00
_cell.angle_beta   90.00
_cell.angle_gamma   90.00
#
_symmetry.space_group_name_H-M   'P 1'
#
loop_
_entity.id
_entity.type
_entity.pdbx_description
1 polymer ?
#
loop_
_entity_poly.entity_id
_entity_poly.type
_entity_poly.pdbx_seq_one_letter_code
_entity_poly.pdbx_strand_id
1 'polypeptide(L)'
;MNKEEFYLGLQDKFAQLIAENNLDLDELSVATKGLSTQEAIGKTLRRDFPIIKGKEVMLQANYKGHSGQAFTSTPVEFVGSLRQVLEADIVHDDLSLSLFIATLNAVMSYLGLIEGTIHCRNEGPELCGEKYVEYLQQTYGSDPKILLVGYQAALVAHLSQVYDLHCVDLT
;
A
#
# COMPACT_ATOMS: atom_id res chain seq x y z
N MET A 1 20.11 -1.74 -10.90
CA MET A 1 19.39 -0.65 -10.22
C MET A 1 19.44 -0.95 -8.72
N ASN A 2 20.06 -0.10 -7.95
CA ASN A 2 20.09 -0.21 -6.49
C ASN A 2 18.86 0.52 -5.88
N LYS A 3 18.74 0.48 -4.53
CA LYS A 3 17.60 1.09 -3.80
C LYS A 3 17.49 2.60 -4.07
N GLU A 4 18.59 3.30 -4.02
CA GLU A 4 18.65 4.75 -4.24
C GLU A 4 18.25 5.14 -5.66
N GLU A 5 18.85 4.51 -6.69
CA GLU A 5 18.47 4.70 -8.09
C GLU A 5 16.97 4.45 -8.34
N PHE A 6 16.40 3.45 -7.68
CA PHE A 6 14.98 3.15 -7.80
C PHE A 6 14.10 4.30 -7.26
N TYR A 7 14.38 4.76 -6.03
CA TYR A 7 13.56 5.81 -5.42
C TYR A 7 13.73 7.17 -6.10
N LEU A 8 14.95 7.55 -6.46
CA LEU A 8 15.18 8.78 -7.24
C LEU A 8 14.47 8.71 -8.60
N GLY A 9 14.55 7.59 -9.29
CA GLY A 9 13.83 7.40 -10.55
C GLY A 9 12.30 7.44 -10.39
N LEU A 10 11.76 7.00 -9.25
CA LEU A 10 10.34 7.11 -8.94
C LEU A 10 9.93 8.56 -8.67
N GLN A 11 10.78 9.32 -7.97
CA GLN A 11 10.58 10.74 -7.68
C GLN A 11 10.60 11.58 -8.97
N ASP A 12 11.54 11.29 -9.88
CA ASP A 12 11.60 11.94 -11.21
C ASP A 12 10.34 11.65 -12.04
N LYS A 13 9.88 10.41 -12.06
CA LYS A 13 8.64 10.04 -12.77
C LYS A 13 7.41 10.71 -12.16
N PHE A 14 7.36 10.88 -10.85
CA PHE A 14 6.26 11.59 -10.21
C PHE A 14 6.30 13.08 -10.54
N ALA A 15 7.48 13.71 -10.56
CA ALA A 15 7.66 15.10 -10.99
C ALA A 15 7.20 15.28 -12.45
N GLN A 16 7.56 14.36 -13.33
CA GLN A 16 7.12 14.36 -14.73
C GLN A 16 5.59 14.22 -14.82
N LEU A 17 4.98 13.31 -14.09
CA LEU A 17 3.52 13.12 -14.05
C LEU A 17 2.78 14.40 -13.62
N ILE A 18 3.29 15.09 -12.60
CA ILE A 18 2.74 16.38 -12.13
C ILE A 18 2.82 17.43 -13.23
N ALA A 19 3.97 17.53 -13.91
CA ALA A 19 4.17 18.51 -14.97
C ALA A 19 3.29 18.24 -16.20
N GLU A 20 3.20 17.00 -16.66
CA GLU A 20 2.38 16.57 -17.80
C GLU A 20 0.88 16.84 -17.58
N ASN A 21 0.42 16.79 -16.32
CA ASN A 21 -0.98 17.03 -15.97
C ASN A 21 -1.25 18.46 -15.45
N ASN A 22 -0.26 19.37 -15.52
CA ASN A 22 -0.34 20.75 -15.09
C ASN A 22 -0.87 20.89 -13.63
N LEU A 23 -0.45 20.01 -12.73
CA LEU A 23 -0.84 20.11 -11.33
C LEU A 23 -0.05 21.24 -10.65
N ASP A 24 -0.74 22.00 -9.81
CA ASP A 24 -0.10 23.06 -9.05
C ASP A 24 0.80 22.50 -7.95
N LEU A 25 2.11 22.77 -8.08
CA LEU A 25 3.12 22.29 -7.13
C LEU A 25 3.06 23.01 -5.78
N ASP A 26 2.59 24.24 -5.75
CA ASP A 26 2.66 25.11 -4.57
C ASP A 26 1.33 25.18 -3.78
N GLU A 27 0.23 24.66 -4.37
CA GLU A 27 -1.05 24.57 -3.69
C GLU A 27 -0.97 23.65 -2.46
N LEU A 28 -1.48 24.11 -1.32
CA LEU A 28 -1.59 23.30 -0.09
C LEU A 28 -2.73 22.28 -0.25
N SER A 29 -2.50 21.25 -1.03
CA SER A 29 -3.49 20.28 -1.49
C SER A 29 -3.29 18.87 -0.96
N VAL A 30 -2.18 18.63 -0.22
CA VAL A 30 -1.84 17.33 0.36
C VAL A 30 -2.06 17.37 1.87
N ALA A 31 -2.83 16.42 2.38
CA ALA A 31 -2.97 16.20 3.82
C ALA A 31 -2.83 14.71 4.14
N THR A 32 -2.05 14.38 5.19
CA THR A 32 -1.87 12.98 5.61
C THR A 32 -2.23 12.77 7.08
N LYS A 33 -2.65 11.56 7.39
CA LYS A 33 -2.84 11.08 8.76
C LYS A 33 -2.56 9.58 8.87
N GLY A 34 -2.06 9.13 10.01
CA GLY A 34 -2.07 7.72 10.39
C GLY A 34 -3.50 7.25 10.65
N LEU A 35 -3.88 6.11 10.09
CA LEU A 35 -5.17 5.48 10.37
C LEU A 35 -5.08 4.59 11.59
N SER A 36 -6.09 4.62 12.45
CA SER A 36 -6.27 3.57 13.44
C SER A 36 -6.50 2.22 12.75
N THR A 37 -6.23 1.12 13.45
CA THR A 37 -6.48 -0.24 12.91
C THR A 37 -7.91 -0.38 12.36
N GLN A 38 -8.90 0.17 13.06
CA GLN A 38 -10.29 0.10 12.62
C GLN A 38 -10.56 0.96 11.37
N GLU A 39 -9.93 2.12 11.24
CA GLU A 39 -10.03 2.94 10.02
C GLU A 39 -9.34 2.26 8.84
N ALA A 40 -8.21 1.57 9.07
CA ALA A 40 -7.44 0.91 8.03
C ALA A 40 -8.13 -0.37 7.55
N ILE A 41 -8.36 -1.35 8.43
CA ILE A 41 -8.83 -2.70 8.06
C ILE A 41 -10.27 -3.02 8.50
N GLY A 42 -10.96 -2.07 9.15
CA GLY A 42 -12.34 -2.26 9.62
C GLY A 42 -12.43 -3.21 10.81
N LYS A 43 -13.58 -3.89 10.93
CA LYS A 43 -13.82 -4.90 11.97
C LYS A 43 -13.46 -6.27 11.42
N THR A 44 -12.44 -6.90 11.97
CA THR A 44 -12.02 -8.26 11.61
C THR A 44 -12.03 -9.17 12.83
N LEU A 45 -12.38 -10.44 12.62
CA LEU A 45 -12.27 -11.48 13.66
C LEU A 45 -10.82 -11.98 13.81
N ARG A 46 -10.03 -11.87 12.73
CA ARG A 46 -8.63 -12.27 12.72
C ARG A 46 -7.78 -11.32 13.55
N ARG A 47 -6.83 -11.88 14.32
CA ARG A 47 -5.96 -11.12 15.23
C ARG A 47 -4.48 -11.21 14.88
N ASP A 48 -4.13 -11.89 13.82
CA ASP A 48 -2.76 -12.16 13.38
C ASP A 48 -2.26 -11.23 12.24
N PHE A 49 -3.04 -10.24 11.86
CA PHE A 49 -2.57 -9.23 10.90
C PHE A 49 -1.41 -8.40 11.47
N PRO A 50 -0.36 -8.13 10.68
CA PRO A 50 0.78 -7.28 11.08
C PRO A 50 0.35 -5.91 11.63
N ILE A 51 -0.65 -5.28 11.03
CA ILE A 51 -1.20 -3.99 11.49
C ILE A 51 -1.87 -4.06 12.88
N ILE A 52 -2.22 -5.26 13.37
CA ILE A 52 -2.80 -5.45 14.71
C ILE A 52 -1.71 -5.77 15.73
N LYS A 53 -0.73 -6.61 15.36
CA LYS A 53 0.30 -7.13 16.26
C LYS A 53 1.63 -6.38 16.17
N GLY A 54 1.91 -5.81 15.00
CA GLY A 54 3.18 -5.16 14.72
C GLY A 54 3.18 -3.66 15.04
N LYS A 55 4.20 -3.00 14.53
CA LYS A 55 4.34 -1.54 14.59
C LYS A 55 3.81 -0.85 13.32
N GLU A 56 3.25 -1.64 12.40
CA GLU A 56 2.76 -1.11 11.14
C GLU A 56 1.51 -0.27 11.34
N VAL A 57 1.50 0.88 10.71
CA VAL A 57 0.37 1.81 10.64
C VAL A 57 0.11 2.10 9.18
N MET A 58 -1.12 2.28 8.81
CA MET A 58 -1.47 2.76 7.47
C MET A 58 -1.53 4.27 7.48
N LEU A 59 -0.63 4.90 6.72
CA LEU A 59 -0.68 6.33 6.44
C LEU A 59 -1.64 6.56 5.27
N GLN A 60 -2.58 7.48 5.41
CA GLN A 60 -3.43 7.92 4.31
C GLN A 60 -3.13 9.36 3.95
N ALA A 61 -2.83 9.59 2.66
CA ALA A 61 -2.80 10.91 2.07
C ALA A 61 -4.12 11.21 1.37
N ASN A 62 -4.55 12.47 1.40
CA ASN A 62 -5.66 12.99 0.64
C ASN A 62 -5.14 14.10 -0.28
N TYR A 63 -5.53 14.04 -1.55
CA TYR A 63 -5.23 15.02 -2.56
C TYR A 63 -6.49 15.33 -3.35
N LYS A 64 -7.00 16.57 -3.26
CA LYS A 64 -8.20 17.03 -3.98
C LYS A 64 -9.40 16.06 -3.89
N GLY A 65 -9.64 15.48 -2.72
CA GLY A 65 -10.75 14.55 -2.46
C GLY A 65 -10.46 13.08 -2.77
N HIS A 66 -9.29 12.75 -3.32
CA HIS A 66 -8.84 11.39 -3.57
C HIS A 66 -7.86 10.91 -2.50
N SER A 67 -7.93 9.64 -2.15
CA SER A 67 -7.09 9.05 -1.11
C SER A 67 -6.08 8.08 -1.69
N GLY A 68 -4.87 8.09 -1.10
CA GLY A 68 -3.83 7.10 -1.34
C GLY A 68 -3.27 6.62 -0.01
N GLN A 69 -2.77 5.39 0.04
CA GLN A 69 -2.31 4.77 1.28
C GLN A 69 -0.91 4.18 1.12
N ALA A 70 -0.18 4.12 2.24
CA ALA A 70 1.10 3.43 2.36
C ALA A 70 1.22 2.84 3.77
N PHE A 71 1.87 1.68 3.90
CA PHE A 71 2.26 1.14 5.20
C PHE A 71 3.53 1.81 5.70
N THR A 72 3.59 2.08 7.00
CA THR A 72 4.75 2.68 7.66
C THR A 72 4.80 2.30 9.13
N SER A 73 5.97 2.31 9.74
CA SER A 73 6.14 2.27 11.20
C SER A 73 6.19 3.68 11.82
N THR A 74 6.28 4.72 10.99
CA THR A 74 6.46 6.13 11.38
C THR A 74 5.43 7.03 10.68
N PRO A 75 4.13 6.93 11.08
CA PRO A 75 3.10 7.77 10.45
C PRO A 75 3.36 9.26 10.75
N VAL A 76 3.10 10.11 9.76
CA VAL A 76 3.26 11.54 9.85
C VAL A 76 1.94 12.26 9.59
N GLU A 77 1.63 13.24 10.42
CA GLU A 77 0.62 14.24 10.10
C GLU A 77 1.29 15.37 9.32
N PHE A 78 0.82 15.59 8.12
CA PHE A 78 1.37 16.57 7.20
C PHE A 78 0.24 17.31 6.49
N VAL A 79 0.41 18.60 6.33
CA VAL A 79 -0.40 19.45 5.46
C VAL A 79 0.56 20.31 4.66
N GLY A 80 0.52 20.18 3.35
CA GLY A 80 1.49 20.86 2.51
C GLY A 80 1.19 20.73 1.01
N SER A 81 2.21 21.02 0.21
CA SER A 81 2.14 21.04 -1.25
C SER A 81 2.85 19.85 -1.87
N LEU A 82 2.59 19.60 -3.16
CA LEU A 82 3.29 18.59 -3.94
C LEU A 82 4.80 18.88 -4.04
N ARG A 83 5.20 20.16 -4.07
CA ARG A 83 6.60 20.55 -4.04
C ARG A 83 7.31 20.03 -2.79
N GLN A 84 6.74 20.23 -1.63
CA GLN A 84 7.33 19.75 -0.37
C GLN A 84 7.46 18.24 -0.33
N VAL A 85 6.50 17.51 -0.91
CA VAL A 85 6.57 16.05 -1.02
C VAL A 85 7.66 15.60 -1.99
N LEU A 86 7.83 16.31 -3.13
CA LEU A 86 8.86 16.01 -4.11
C LEU A 86 10.28 16.33 -3.61
N GLU A 87 10.44 17.33 -2.76
CA GLU A 87 11.75 17.75 -2.21
C GLU A 87 12.16 16.95 -0.97
N ALA A 88 11.30 16.06 -0.47
CA ALA A 88 11.58 15.24 0.69
C ALA A 88 12.63 14.16 0.39
N ASP A 89 13.47 13.84 1.38
CA ASP A 89 14.48 12.77 1.28
C ASP A 89 13.84 11.40 1.43
N ILE A 90 13.38 10.84 0.32
CA ILE A 90 12.72 9.53 0.30
C ILE A 90 13.70 8.34 0.29
N VAL A 91 14.99 8.60 0.21
CA VAL A 91 16.03 7.56 0.17
C VAL A 91 16.49 7.19 1.58
N HIS A 92 16.65 8.20 2.45
CA HIS A 92 17.26 8.03 3.77
C HIS A 92 16.27 8.22 4.94
N ASP A 93 15.05 8.71 4.67
CA ASP A 93 14.03 8.95 5.68
C ASP A 93 12.73 8.18 5.38
N ASP A 94 12.45 7.16 6.18
CA ASP A 94 11.26 6.30 6.04
C ASP A 94 9.94 7.08 6.21
N LEU A 95 9.95 8.17 6.99
CA LEU A 95 8.80 9.06 7.15
C LEU A 95 8.50 9.77 5.83
N SER A 96 9.52 10.39 5.21
CA SER A 96 9.43 11.03 3.90
C SER A 96 9.02 10.04 2.81
N LEU A 97 9.56 8.82 2.84
CA LEU A 97 9.19 7.77 1.89
C LEU A 97 7.70 7.41 2.00
N SER A 98 7.20 7.21 3.20
CA SER A 98 5.78 6.86 3.40
C SER A 98 4.83 7.99 2.98
N LEU A 99 5.18 9.24 3.30
CA LEU A 99 4.48 10.43 2.84
C LEU A 99 4.44 10.50 1.31
N PHE A 100 5.59 10.30 0.67
CA PHE A 100 5.70 10.32 -0.79
C PHE A 100 4.85 9.23 -1.45
N ILE A 101 4.94 7.97 -1.01
CA ILE A 101 4.17 6.85 -1.58
C ILE A 101 2.66 7.04 -1.40
N ALA A 102 2.20 7.45 -0.21
CA ALA A 102 0.80 7.71 0.02
C ALA A 102 0.28 8.86 -0.87
N THR A 103 1.08 9.94 -1.04
CA THR A 103 0.72 11.06 -1.91
C THR A 103 0.72 10.68 -3.37
N LEU A 104 1.72 9.93 -3.85
CA LEU A 104 1.75 9.40 -5.22
C LEU A 104 0.48 8.61 -5.53
N ASN A 105 0.08 7.69 -4.65
CA ASN A 105 -1.15 6.91 -4.81
C ASN A 105 -2.40 7.81 -4.85
N ALA A 106 -2.48 8.85 -4.01
CA ALA A 106 -3.60 9.80 -4.02
C ALA A 106 -3.67 10.60 -5.33
N VAL A 107 -2.53 11.08 -5.83
CA VAL A 107 -2.46 11.82 -7.09
C VAL A 107 -2.79 10.91 -8.28
N MET A 108 -2.28 9.68 -8.31
CA MET A 108 -2.63 8.72 -9.38
C MET A 108 -4.13 8.39 -9.37
N SER A 109 -4.75 8.28 -8.20
CA SER A 109 -6.20 8.12 -8.06
C SER A 109 -6.95 9.35 -8.57
N TYR A 110 -6.49 10.57 -8.24
CA TYR A 110 -7.07 11.82 -8.75
C TYR A 110 -7.02 11.92 -10.28
N LEU A 111 -5.94 11.46 -10.89
CA LEU A 111 -5.75 11.45 -12.34
C LEU A 111 -6.47 10.28 -13.05
N GLY A 112 -7.13 9.39 -12.31
CA GLY A 112 -7.80 8.21 -12.89
C GLY A 112 -6.84 7.18 -13.47
N LEU A 113 -5.57 7.20 -13.06
CA LEU A 113 -4.54 6.25 -13.53
C LEU A 113 -4.57 4.92 -12.79
N ILE A 114 -5.22 4.88 -11.63
CA ILE A 114 -5.44 3.68 -10.83
C ILE A 114 -6.90 3.58 -10.44
N GLU A 115 -7.46 2.37 -10.54
CA GLU A 115 -8.83 2.05 -10.14
C GLU A 115 -8.83 0.83 -9.21
N GLY A 116 -9.88 0.72 -8.38
CA GLY A 116 -10.11 -0.46 -7.56
C GLY A 116 -9.04 -0.73 -6.49
N THR A 117 -8.20 0.24 -6.17
CA THR A 117 -7.16 0.14 -5.12
C THR A 117 -7.77 0.31 -3.73
N ILE A 118 -8.76 -0.52 -3.42
CA ILE A 118 -9.38 -0.55 -2.09
C ILE A 118 -8.61 -1.55 -1.24
N HIS A 119 -8.09 -1.09 -0.11
CA HIS A 119 -7.56 -2.01 0.89
C HIS A 119 -8.67 -2.92 1.42
N CYS A 120 -8.41 -4.23 1.48
CA CYS A 120 -9.36 -5.19 2.01
C CYS A 120 -9.72 -4.86 3.46
N ARG A 121 -11.02 -4.72 3.75
CA ARG A 121 -11.55 -4.37 5.07
C ARG A 121 -12.55 -5.41 5.56
N ASN A 122 -12.73 -5.47 6.87
CA ASN A 122 -13.69 -6.36 7.51
C ASN A 122 -13.41 -7.84 7.16
N GLU A 123 -14.33 -8.49 6.44
CA GLU A 123 -14.23 -9.87 5.97
C GLU A 123 -13.51 -10.00 4.62
N GLY A 124 -13.17 -8.88 3.98
CA GLY A 124 -12.55 -8.84 2.65
C GLY A 124 -11.30 -9.70 2.51
N PRO A 125 -10.36 -9.72 3.48
CA PRO A 125 -9.17 -10.58 3.41
C PRO A 125 -9.52 -12.07 3.37
N GLU A 126 -10.51 -12.52 4.13
CA GLU A 126 -10.96 -13.92 4.15
C GLU A 126 -11.61 -14.29 2.81
N LEU A 127 -12.55 -13.47 2.34
CA LEU A 127 -13.19 -13.67 1.03
C LEU A 127 -12.17 -13.65 -0.12
N CYS A 128 -11.16 -12.79 -0.03
CA CYS A 128 -10.05 -12.78 -0.99
C CYS A 128 -9.26 -14.09 -0.97
N GLY A 129 -8.94 -14.61 0.22
CA GLY A 129 -8.26 -15.90 0.39
C GLY A 129 -9.02 -17.06 -0.23
N GLU A 130 -10.34 -17.14 0.01
CA GLU A 130 -11.23 -18.14 -0.59
C GLU A 130 -11.23 -18.03 -2.12
N LYS A 131 -11.38 -16.83 -2.67
CA LYS A 131 -11.39 -16.60 -4.11
C LYS A 131 -10.04 -16.92 -4.76
N TYR A 132 -8.94 -16.70 -4.08
CA TYR A 132 -7.62 -17.08 -4.57
C TYR A 132 -7.48 -18.60 -4.68
N VAL A 133 -7.96 -19.36 -3.69
CA VAL A 133 -7.98 -20.84 -3.75
C VAL A 133 -8.85 -21.30 -4.94
N GLU A 134 -10.06 -20.77 -5.09
CA GLU A 134 -10.93 -21.11 -6.22
C GLU A 134 -10.26 -20.83 -7.57
N TYR A 135 -9.63 -19.66 -7.72
CA TYR A 135 -8.93 -19.27 -8.95
C TYR A 135 -7.77 -20.22 -9.27
N LEU A 136 -6.94 -20.52 -8.27
CA LEU A 136 -5.79 -21.41 -8.46
C LEU A 136 -6.24 -22.85 -8.81
N GLN A 137 -7.28 -23.35 -8.14
CA GLN A 137 -7.85 -24.67 -8.47
C GLN A 137 -8.37 -24.75 -9.90
N GLN A 138 -9.07 -23.70 -10.36
CA GLN A 138 -9.60 -23.64 -11.72
C GLN A 138 -8.49 -23.53 -12.78
N THR A 139 -7.40 -22.82 -12.46
CA THR A 139 -6.34 -22.51 -13.42
C THR A 139 -5.25 -23.57 -13.46
N TYR A 140 -4.87 -24.11 -12.30
CA TYR A 140 -3.69 -24.98 -12.13
C TYR A 140 -4.01 -26.34 -11.49
N GLY A 141 -5.26 -26.58 -11.09
CA GLY A 141 -5.66 -27.79 -10.37
C GLY A 141 -5.27 -27.77 -8.88
N SER A 142 -5.19 -28.96 -8.27
CA SER A 142 -4.95 -29.13 -6.83
C SER A 142 -3.50 -29.46 -6.45
N ASP A 143 -2.60 -29.60 -7.41
CA ASP A 143 -1.27 -30.18 -7.21
C ASP A 143 -0.06 -29.19 -7.30
N PRO A 144 -0.23 -27.88 -7.61
CA PRO A 144 0.90 -26.98 -7.67
C PRO A 144 1.48 -26.69 -6.29
N LYS A 145 2.82 -26.59 -6.23
CA LYS A 145 3.52 -26.02 -5.09
C LYS A 145 3.47 -24.49 -5.15
N ILE A 146 3.15 -23.85 -4.06
CA ILE A 146 2.96 -22.39 -3.98
C ILE A 146 4.10 -21.77 -3.19
N LEU A 147 4.76 -20.76 -3.74
CA LEU A 147 5.64 -19.86 -3.03
C LEU A 147 4.93 -18.51 -2.86
N LEU A 148 4.62 -18.16 -1.61
CA LEU A 148 4.07 -16.83 -1.27
C LEU A 148 5.21 -15.96 -0.75
N VAL A 149 5.42 -14.81 -1.40
CA VAL A 149 6.38 -13.79 -0.97
C VAL A 149 5.63 -12.67 -0.26
N GLY A 150 5.98 -12.42 1.00
CA GLY A 150 5.26 -11.52 1.89
C GLY A 150 4.16 -12.25 2.70
N TYR A 151 4.14 -12.03 4.03
CA TYR A 151 3.16 -12.66 4.90
C TYR A 151 1.80 -11.97 4.82
N GLN A 152 0.84 -12.67 4.24
CA GLN A 152 -0.57 -12.27 4.23
C GLN A 152 -1.40 -13.33 4.97
N ALA A 153 -1.74 -13.04 6.21
CA ALA A 153 -2.30 -14.00 7.15
C ALA A 153 -3.53 -14.77 6.60
N ALA A 154 -4.45 -14.10 5.92
CA ALA A 154 -5.62 -14.75 5.33
C ALA A 154 -5.23 -15.66 4.16
N LEU A 155 -4.36 -15.22 3.24
CA LEU A 155 -3.88 -16.05 2.14
C LEU A 155 -3.13 -17.29 2.64
N VAL A 156 -2.24 -17.13 3.62
CA VAL A 156 -1.55 -18.26 4.24
C VAL A 156 -2.55 -19.27 4.81
N ALA A 157 -3.55 -18.79 5.56
CA ALA A 157 -4.55 -19.65 6.18
C ALA A 157 -5.39 -20.43 5.16
N HIS A 158 -5.80 -19.83 4.07
CA HIS A 158 -6.62 -20.51 3.05
C HIS A 158 -5.77 -21.39 2.12
N LEU A 159 -4.63 -20.91 1.65
CA LEU A 159 -3.79 -21.67 0.72
C LEU A 159 -3.16 -22.89 1.36
N SER A 160 -2.71 -22.81 2.61
CA SER A 160 -2.07 -23.95 3.31
C SER A 160 -3.02 -25.12 3.60
N GLN A 161 -4.33 -24.92 3.51
CA GLN A 161 -5.31 -25.99 3.65
C GLN A 161 -5.43 -26.87 2.39
N VAL A 162 -4.99 -26.35 1.26
CA VAL A 162 -5.24 -26.98 -0.06
C VAL A 162 -3.93 -27.33 -0.77
N TYR A 163 -2.88 -26.53 -0.55
CA TYR A 163 -1.63 -26.60 -1.30
C TYR A 163 -0.41 -26.84 -0.41
N ASP A 164 0.66 -27.40 -0.99
CA ASP A 164 2.01 -27.37 -0.44
C ASP A 164 2.53 -25.91 -0.55
N LEU A 165 2.32 -25.13 0.53
CA LEU A 165 2.60 -23.71 0.58
C LEU A 165 3.91 -23.42 1.32
N HIS A 166 4.82 -22.73 0.64
CA HIS A 166 5.98 -22.08 1.26
C HIS A 166 5.73 -20.58 1.32
N CYS A 167 5.84 -20.00 2.52
CA CYS A 167 5.75 -18.56 2.71
C CYS A 167 7.13 -18.03 3.14
N VAL A 168 7.60 -16.98 2.48
CA VAL A 168 8.82 -16.24 2.82
C VAL A 168 8.48 -14.79 3.07
N ASP A 169 9.06 -14.21 4.12
CA ASP A 169 8.88 -12.81 4.48
C ASP A 169 10.21 -12.23 4.98
N LEU A 170 10.35 -10.92 4.91
CA LEU A 170 11.47 -10.20 5.51
C LEU A 170 11.14 -9.98 7.00
N THR A 171 11.77 -10.73 7.86
CA THR A 171 11.69 -10.57 9.34
C THR A 171 12.83 -9.72 9.85
#